data_c0678f00fc13ed07fc5b11ae6fd9ccb0
#
_entry.id   c0678f00fc13ed07fc5b11ae6fd9ccb0
#
_cell.length_a   1.000
_cell.length_b   1.000
_cell.length_c   1.000
_cell.angle_alpha   90.00
_cell.angle_beta   90.00
_cell.angle_gamma   90.00
#
_symmetry.space_group_name_H-M   'P 1'
#
loop_
_entity.id
_entity.type
_entity.pdbx_description
1 polymer ?
#
loop_
_entity_poly.entity_id
_entity_poly.type
_entity_poly.pdbx_seq_one_letter_code
_entity_poly.pdbx_strand_id
1 'polypeptide(L)'
;MIDRRELLMAGGALAFAPSLPASQQTAQRGTMQTNNTDPFWPDKARLVISISMQMEAGAQPESGAESPLPRIDPKYPDIAATKWYEYGFKEGLPRLLEMFDRRKVKVTSHMVGAAVEKHPALAKEIIQRGHEPAGHGQTWTPQYSMTSEQERKSYTDSATTIERVTGVRPVGFNAFWLRGTPQTLQILQELGYTYYIDDVSRDEPFLVNVRNKPFAVVPYTLHMNDIVNYEGRYFSGDAYAGDLKREFDVLYEEGEHRRRMMSVSAHDRIAGRPARMRVLEDFVQYAQSHRGVTFMRKVDIANYAITSTRTVREGI
;
A
#
# COMPACT_ATOMS: atom_id res chain seq x y z
N MET A 1 24.67 28.56 -18.78
CA MET A 1 23.89 29.80 -18.76
C MET A 1 23.38 30.02 -20.18
N ILE A 2 22.15 29.68 -20.44
CA ILE A 2 21.48 29.89 -21.73
C ILE A 2 20.46 31.02 -21.49
N ASP A 3 20.59 32.08 -22.26
CA ASP A 3 19.85 33.33 -22.11
C ASP A 3 18.39 33.17 -22.55
N ARG A 4 17.46 33.74 -21.77
CA ARG A 4 16.01 33.63 -21.90
C ARG A 4 15.37 34.63 -22.88
N ARG A 5 16.09 35.15 -23.86
CA ARG A 5 15.60 36.28 -24.69
C ARG A 5 15.41 36.03 -26.19
N GLU A 6 15.53 34.80 -26.69
CA GLU A 6 15.33 34.53 -28.11
C GLU A 6 14.22 33.53 -28.41
N LEU A 7 12.97 33.82 -28.05
CA LEU A 7 11.81 33.10 -28.60
C LEU A 7 10.57 33.99 -28.75
N LEU A 8 10.68 35.00 -29.55
CA LEU A 8 9.54 35.78 -30.04
C LEU A 8 9.94 36.39 -31.39
N MET A 9 9.58 35.73 -32.48
CA MET A 9 9.29 36.23 -33.82
C MET A 9 9.28 35.09 -34.85
N ALA A 10 8.13 34.48 -35.08
CA ALA A 10 7.77 33.91 -36.38
C ALA A 10 6.24 33.86 -36.48
N GLY A 11 5.67 34.94 -36.99
CA GLY A 11 4.28 34.98 -37.41
C GLY A 11 4.12 34.26 -38.75
N GLY A 12 3.32 33.17 -38.75
CA GLY A 12 2.89 32.47 -39.95
C GLY A 12 1.37 32.50 -40.05
N ALA A 13 0.86 33.17 -41.05
CA ALA A 13 -0.57 33.24 -41.37
C ALA A 13 -1.10 31.84 -41.76
N LEU A 14 -2.11 31.35 -41.06
CA LEU A 14 -2.87 30.15 -41.44
C LEU A 14 -4.23 30.57 -41.97
N ALA A 15 -4.49 30.16 -43.21
CA ALA A 15 -5.73 30.34 -43.91
C ALA A 15 -6.88 29.54 -43.28
N PHE A 16 -8.04 30.18 -43.14
CA PHE A 16 -9.29 29.55 -42.71
C PHE A 16 -9.85 28.65 -43.83
N ALA A 17 -10.04 27.35 -43.52
CA ALA A 17 -10.90 26.47 -44.28
C ALA A 17 -12.24 26.29 -43.54
N PRO A 18 -13.39 26.19 -44.24
CA PRO A 18 -14.70 26.13 -43.61
C PRO A 18 -14.94 24.76 -42.95
N SER A 19 -15.38 24.79 -41.70
CA SER A 19 -15.76 23.65 -40.94
C SER A 19 -17.10 23.07 -41.38
N LEU A 20 -17.12 21.76 -41.65
CA LEU A 20 -18.33 20.96 -41.81
C LEU A 20 -18.99 20.71 -40.42
N PRO A 21 -20.34 20.63 -40.35
CA PRO A 21 -21.01 20.43 -39.05
C PRO A 21 -20.75 19.03 -38.49
N ALA A 22 -20.26 18.96 -37.27
CA ALA A 22 -20.12 17.74 -36.51
C ALA A 22 -21.51 17.20 -36.16
N SER A 23 -21.85 16.03 -36.67
CA SER A 23 -23.00 15.24 -36.20
C SER A 23 -22.79 14.87 -34.72
N GLN A 24 -23.65 15.39 -33.85
CA GLN A 24 -23.73 14.99 -32.45
C GLN A 24 -24.20 13.54 -32.36
N GLN A 25 -23.28 12.61 -32.27
CA GLN A 25 -23.57 11.29 -31.70
C GLN A 25 -23.57 11.43 -30.17
N THR A 26 -24.75 11.65 -29.61
CA THR A 26 -25.03 11.45 -28.19
C THR A 26 -24.84 9.96 -27.89
N ALA A 27 -23.65 9.61 -27.39
CA ALA A 27 -23.44 8.32 -26.74
C ALA A 27 -24.32 8.30 -25.48
N GLN A 28 -25.50 7.71 -25.59
CA GLN A 28 -26.28 7.28 -24.42
C GLN A 28 -25.42 6.30 -23.64
N ARG A 29 -24.76 6.78 -22.57
CA ARG A 29 -24.30 5.92 -21.49
C ARG A 29 -25.55 5.32 -20.85
N GLY A 30 -25.91 4.13 -21.31
CA GLY A 30 -26.89 3.30 -20.62
C GLY A 30 -26.38 3.03 -19.22
N THR A 31 -26.92 3.73 -18.24
CA THR A 31 -26.86 3.32 -16.84
C THR A 31 -27.61 2.01 -16.75
N MET A 32 -26.91 0.87 -16.82
CA MET A 32 -27.43 -0.37 -16.30
C MET A 32 -27.67 -0.16 -14.80
N GLN A 33 -28.89 0.23 -14.43
CA GLN A 33 -29.42 0.05 -13.09
C GLN A 33 -29.56 -1.47 -12.89
N THR A 34 -28.49 -2.12 -12.45
CA THR A 34 -28.60 -3.43 -11.84
C THR A 34 -29.27 -3.17 -10.48
N ASN A 35 -30.51 -3.65 -10.31
CA ASN A 35 -31.18 -3.78 -9.01
C ASN A 35 -30.47 -4.87 -8.17
N ASN A 36 -29.17 -4.73 -8.00
CA ASN A 36 -28.38 -5.62 -7.17
C ASN A 36 -28.41 -5.07 -5.74
N THR A 37 -29.20 -5.71 -4.89
CA THR A 37 -29.39 -5.35 -3.47
C THR A 37 -28.21 -5.74 -2.59
N ASP A 38 -27.21 -6.44 -3.14
CA ASP A 38 -26.02 -6.85 -2.39
C ASP A 38 -25.20 -5.63 -1.98
N PRO A 39 -24.77 -5.54 -0.73
CA PRO A 39 -23.93 -4.44 -0.27
C PRO A 39 -22.57 -4.48 -0.96
N PHE A 40 -21.91 -3.33 -1.06
CA PHE A 40 -20.54 -3.25 -1.59
C PHE A 40 -19.51 -3.91 -0.66
N TRP A 41 -19.81 -3.95 0.64
CA TRP A 41 -18.96 -4.48 1.68
C TRP A 41 -19.75 -5.29 2.71
N PRO A 42 -19.10 -6.17 3.50
CA PRO A 42 -19.72 -6.82 4.65
C PRO A 42 -20.38 -5.78 5.58
N ASP A 43 -21.40 -6.21 6.28
CA ASP A 43 -22.14 -5.39 7.28
C ASP A 43 -22.69 -4.07 6.72
N LYS A 44 -22.87 -3.99 5.40
CA LYS A 44 -23.31 -2.78 4.68
C LYS A 44 -22.38 -1.58 4.93
N ALA A 45 -21.08 -1.84 5.12
CA ALA A 45 -20.12 -0.75 5.23
C ALA A 45 -20.13 0.10 3.95
N ARG A 46 -19.99 1.39 4.12
CA ARG A 46 -19.93 2.39 3.05
C ARG A 46 -18.49 2.53 2.52
N LEU A 47 -17.53 2.55 3.45
CA LEU A 47 -16.10 2.64 3.14
C LEU A 47 -15.32 1.66 4.00
N VAL A 48 -14.39 0.94 3.38
CA VAL A 48 -13.40 0.11 4.06
C VAL A 48 -12.06 0.83 4.06
N ILE A 49 -11.41 0.88 5.23
CA ILE A 49 -10.05 1.39 5.37
C ILE A 49 -9.12 0.23 5.71
N SER A 50 -8.00 0.14 5.00
CA SER A 50 -6.94 -0.82 5.28
C SER A 50 -5.63 -0.12 5.59
N ILE A 51 -5.04 -0.44 6.74
CA ILE A 51 -3.74 0.09 7.12
C ILE A 51 -2.68 -0.98 6.89
N SER A 52 -1.64 -0.65 6.13
CA SER A 52 -0.42 -1.45 5.96
C SER A 52 0.62 -0.97 6.95
N MET A 53 0.97 -1.80 7.91
CA MET A 53 2.07 -1.56 8.84
C MET A 53 3.32 -2.26 8.32
N GLN A 54 4.39 -1.51 8.08
CA GLN A 54 5.63 -2.05 7.51
C GLN A 54 6.60 -2.43 8.63
N MET A 55 6.91 -3.73 8.77
CA MET A 55 7.95 -4.25 9.65
C MET A 55 9.23 -4.48 8.86
N GLU A 56 10.02 -3.45 8.71
CA GLU A 56 11.21 -3.41 7.85
C GLU A 56 12.52 -3.19 8.63
N ALA A 57 12.45 -2.46 9.73
CA ALA A 57 13.64 -2.10 10.49
C ALA A 57 14.37 -3.34 11.01
N GLY A 58 15.67 -3.41 10.73
CA GLY A 58 16.51 -4.58 10.97
C GLY A 58 16.89 -5.34 9.69
N ALA A 59 16.16 -5.15 8.59
CA ALA A 59 16.45 -5.79 7.30
C ALA A 59 17.24 -4.88 6.35
N GLN A 60 17.41 -3.60 6.67
CA GLN A 60 18.17 -2.66 5.84
C GLN A 60 19.63 -3.10 5.67
N PRO A 61 20.28 -2.77 4.52
CA PRO A 61 21.70 -3.00 4.33
C PRO A 61 22.52 -2.18 5.35
N GLU A 62 23.71 -2.68 5.71
CA GLU A 62 24.61 -2.01 6.67
C GLU A 62 25.16 -0.69 6.14
N SER A 63 25.21 -0.54 4.81
CA SER A 63 25.64 0.67 4.13
C SER A 63 24.74 0.97 2.95
N GLY A 64 24.53 2.26 2.67
CA GLY A 64 23.74 2.73 1.53
C GLY A 64 22.22 2.59 1.70
N ALA A 65 21.72 2.24 2.88
CA ALA A 65 20.29 2.25 3.17
C ALA A 65 19.72 3.68 3.04
N GLU A 66 18.53 3.78 2.45
CA GLU A 66 17.85 5.07 2.33
C GLU A 66 17.50 5.62 3.72
N SER A 67 17.88 6.85 3.99
CA SER A 67 17.59 7.55 5.25
C SER A 67 17.51 9.05 5.00
N PRO A 68 16.94 9.85 5.92
CA PRO A 68 16.93 11.30 5.80
C PRO A 68 18.31 11.96 6.03
N LEU A 69 19.32 11.15 6.31
CA LEU A 69 20.68 11.63 6.50
C LEU A 69 21.40 11.79 5.14
N PRO A 70 22.33 12.77 5.02
CA PRO A 70 23.17 12.86 3.85
C PRO A 70 23.93 11.56 3.60
N ARG A 71 24.00 11.14 2.33
CA ARG A 71 24.74 9.93 1.95
C ARG A 71 26.23 10.05 2.25
N ILE A 72 26.81 8.98 2.76
CA ILE A 72 28.26 8.85 2.95
C ILE A 72 28.86 7.89 1.91
N ASP A 73 30.19 7.81 1.83
CA ASP A 73 30.88 6.84 0.98
C ASP A 73 30.50 5.40 1.44
N PRO A 74 29.96 4.55 0.53
CA PRO A 74 29.47 3.21 0.88
C PRO A 74 30.51 2.25 1.47
N LYS A 75 31.80 2.56 1.35
CA LYS A 75 32.85 1.76 1.99
C LYS A 75 32.88 1.88 3.53
N TYR A 76 32.19 2.88 4.10
CA TYR A 76 32.06 3.05 5.54
C TYR A 76 30.68 2.60 6.01
N PRO A 77 30.56 1.95 7.19
CA PRO A 77 29.26 1.64 7.79
C PRO A 77 28.56 2.94 8.21
N ASP A 78 27.30 3.07 7.80
CA ASP A 78 26.47 4.22 8.20
C ASP A 78 25.82 3.96 9.56
N ILE A 79 26.56 4.25 10.63
CA ILE A 79 26.08 4.06 12.01
C ILE A 79 24.85 4.92 12.30
N ALA A 80 24.82 6.14 11.80
CA ALA A 80 23.71 7.06 12.06
C ALA A 80 22.42 6.58 11.38
N ALA A 81 22.48 6.15 10.12
CA ALA A 81 21.34 5.53 9.45
C ALA A 81 20.89 4.25 10.14
N THR A 82 21.83 3.38 10.57
CA THR A 82 21.51 2.18 11.35
C THR A 82 20.72 2.54 12.63
N LYS A 83 21.13 3.55 13.37
CA LYS A 83 20.43 4.00 14.59
C LYS A 83 19.06 4.60 14.30
N TRP A 84 18.90 5.25 13.15
CA TRP A 84 17.61 5.75 12.69
C TRP A 84 16.62 4.59 12.40
N TYR A 85 17.09 3.51 11.80
CA TYR A 85 16.28 2.30 11.59
C TYR A 85 15.96 1.58 12.90
N GLU A 86 16.90 1.48 13.83
CA GLU A 86 16.68 0.84 15.14
C GLU A 86 15.50 1.41 15.91
N TYR A 87 15.18 2.68 15.69
CA TYR A 87 14.00 3.32 16.29
C TYR A 87 12.70 2.55 15.93
N GLY A 88 12.60 2.00 14.72
CA GLY A 88 11.45 1.28 14.25
C GLY A 88 11.06 0.13 15.17
N PHE A 89 12.00 -0.76 15.48
CA PHE A 89 11.71 -1.91 16.34
C PHE A 89 11.82 -1.62 17.85
N LYS A 90 12.56 -0.60 18.25
CA LYS A 90 12.70 -0.25 19.67
C LYS A 90 11.54 0.55 20.22
N GLU A 91 11.03 1.48 19.45
CA GLU A 91 10.04 2.47 19.89
C GLU A 91 8.82 2.52 18.97
N GLY A 92 9.05 2.53 17.66
CA GLY A 92 8.02 2.85 16.68
C GLY A 92 6.94 1.79 16.59
N LEU A 93 7.33 0.54 16.35
CA LEU A 93 6.39 -0.56 16.22
C LEU A 93 5.61 -0.83 17.52
N PRO A 94 6.25 -0.90 18.72
CA PRO A 94 5.52 -1.00 19.98
C PRO A 94 4.45 0.09 20.15
N ARG A 95 4.81 1.34 19.86
CA ARG A 95 3.89 2.49 19.95
C ARG A 95 2.72 2.38 18.98
N LEU A 96 2.96 1.94 17.74
CA LEU A 96 1.89 1.71 16.76
C LEU A 96 0.94 0.59 17.21
N LEU A 97 1.47 -0.52 17.71
CA LEU A 97 0.66 -1.62 18.22
C LEU A 97 -0.25 -1.20 19.38
N GLU A 98 0.28 -0.43 20.33
CA GLU A 98 -0.51 0.13 21.43
C GLU A 98 -1.61 1.07 20.92
N MET A 99 -1.32 1.90 19.94
CA MET A 99 -2.30 2.79 19.32
C MET A 99 -3.41 2.00 18.63
N PHE A 100 -3.06 0.98 17.83
CA PHE A 100 -4.05 0.14 17.16
C PHE A 100 -4.94 -0.62 18.15
N ASP A 101 -4.39 -1.09 19.26
CA ASP A 101 -5.20 -1.72 20.31
C ASP A 101 -6.15 -0.72 20.98
N ARG A 102 -5.69 0.47 21.35
CA ARG A 102 -6.55 1.53 21.91
C ARG A 102 -7.69 1.87 20.97
N ARG A 103 -7.43 1.91 19.67
CA ARG A 103 -8.43 2.21 18.63
C ARG A 103 -9.22 0.99 18.16
N LYS A 104 -8.90 -0.20 18.65
CA LYS A 104 -9.53 -1.48 18.25
C LYS A 104 -9.45 -1.71 16.74
N VAL A 105 -8.36 -1.33 16.11
CA VAL A 105 -8.09 -1.52 14.68
C VAL A 105 -7.11 -2.68 14.50
N LYS A 106 -7.43 -3.57 13.56
CA LYS A 106 -6.50 -4.63 13.13
C LYS A 106 -5.98 -4.27 11.74
N VAL A 107 -4.68 -4.48 11.53
CA VAL A 107 -3.94 -4.05 10.36
C VAL A 107 -3.24 -5.23 9.69
N THR A 108 -2.77 -5.04 8.47
CA THR A 108 -1.88 -5.98 7.79
C THR A 108 -0.44 -5.54 8.00
N SER A 109 0.40 -6.40 8.57
CA SER A 109 1.82 -6.15 8.73
C SER A 109 2.60 -6.79 7.58
N HIS A 110 3.17 -5.98 6.70
CA HIS A 110 4.11 -6.43 5.67
C HIS A 110 5.48 -6.60 6.31
N MET A 111 5.99 -7.83 6.31
CA MET A 111 7.17 -8.24 7.04
C MET A 111 8.30 -8.63 6.11
N VAL A 112 9.45 -8.00 6.24
CA VAL A 112 10.69 -8.46 5.61
C VAL A 112 11.24 -9.64 6.43
N GLY A 113 11.51 -10.78 5.80
CA GLY A 113 11.94 -12.00 6.48
C GLY A 113 13.15 -11.79 7.39
N ALA A 114 14.17 -11.05 6.93
CA ALA A 114 15.35 -10.73 7.73
C ALA A 114 15.03 -9.88 8.99
N ALA A 115 14.02 -9.02 8.95
CA ALA A 115 13.56 -8.27 10.11
C ALA A 115 12.87 -9.20 11.13
N VAL A 116 12.06 -10.15 10.64
CA VAL A 116 11.40 -11.17 11.46
C VAL A 116 12.43 -12.06 12.15
N GLU A 117 13.50 -12.48 11.48
CA GLU A 117 14.58 -13.28 12.09
C GLU A 117 15.32 -12.52 13.18
N LYS A 118 15.59 -11.24 12.99
CA LYS A 118 16.26 -10.40 13.97
C LYS A 118 15.38 -10.06 15.18
N HIS A 119 14.06 -9.93 14.97
CA HIS A 119 13.10 -9.48 15.98
C HIS A 119 11.91 -10.43 16.13
N PRO A 120 12.15 -11.73 16.42
CA PRO A 120 11.10 -12.76 16.43
C PRO A 120 10.02 -12.52 17.49
N ALA A 121 10.37 -11.95 18.63
CA ALA A 121 9.41 -11.62 19.68
C ALA A 121 8.38 -10.59 19.20
N LEU A 122 8.84 -9.57 18.50
CA LEU A 122 7.99 -8.50 17.97
C LEU A 122 7.08 -9.02 16.85
N ALA A 123 7.61 -9.87 15.96
CA ALA A 123 6.79 -10.50 14.93
C ALA A 123 5.68 -11.38 15.53
N LYS A 124 5.97 -12.14 16.58
CA LYS A 124 4.97 -12.92 17.32
C LYS A 124 3.92 -12.03 17.98
N GLU A 125 4.34 -10.93 18.61
CA GLU A 125 3.45 -9.98 19.27
C GLU A 125 2.44 -9.37 18.29
N ILE A 126 2.87 -9.01 17.08
CA ILE A 126 1.98 -8.51 16.01
C ILE A 126 0.83 -9.51 15.79
N ILE A 127 1.15 -10.80 15.66
CA ILE A 127 0.14 -11.83 15.40
C ILE A 127 -0.73 -12.10 16.63
N GLN A 128 -0.15 -12.15 17.83
CA GLN A 128 -0.90 -12.31 19.08
C GLN A 128 -1.91 -11.20 19.32
N ARG A 129 -1.62 -10.00 18.84
CA ARG A 129 -2.56 -8.85 18.86
C ARG A 129 -3.62 -8.90 17.75
N GLY A 130 -3.63 -9.96 16.90
CA GLY A 130 -4.64 -10.21 15.88
C GLY A 130 -4.42 -9.48 14.55
N HIS A 131 -3.24 -8.92 14.33
CA HIS A 131 -2.85 -8.37 13.04
C HIS A 131 -2.48 -9.49 12.05
N GLU A 132 -2.59 -9.20 10.77
CA GLU A 132 -2.26 -10.12 9.70
C GLU A 132 -0.77 -10.04 9.32
N PRO A 133 -0.05 -11.17 9.15
CA PRO A 133 1.25 -11.16 8.50
C PRO A 133 1.10 -11.21 6.98
N ALA A 134 1.83 -10.37 6.26
CA ALA A 134 2.00 -10.41 4.82
C ALA A 134 3.49 -10.39 4.45
N GLY A 135 3.86 -11.01 3.33
CA GLY A 135 5.25 -11.07 2.88
C GLY A 135 5.72 -9.74 2.27
N HIS A 136 7.01 -9.44 2.47
CA HIS A 136 7.69 -8.28 1.86
C HIS A 136 9.09 -8.65 1.34
N GLY A 137 9.26 -9.90 0.90
CA GLY A 137 10.55 -10.48 0.52
C GLY A 137 11.39 -10.90 1.73
N GLN A 138 12.47 -11.66 1.45
CA GLN A 138 13.36 -12.15 2.50
C GLN A 138 14.34 -11.08 2.98
N THR A 139 14.83 -10.26 2.06
CA THR A 139 15.80 -9.20 2.30
C THR A 139 15.30 -7.88 1.73
N TRP A 140 15.91 -6.78 2.16
CA TRP A 140 15.64 -5.45 1.63
C TRP A 140 16.32 -5.26 0.26
N THR A 141 15.83 -5.98 -0.75
CA THR A 141 16.41 -5.99 -2.09
C THR A 141 15.30 -5.81 -3.14
N PRO A 142 15.49 -4.92 -4.11
CA PRO A 142 14.53 -4.70 -5.18
C PRO A 142 14.27 -5.97 -6.01
N GLN A 143 13.02 -6.41 -6.10
CA GLN A 143 12.67 -7.62 -6.84
C GLN A 143 12.75 -7.44 -8.36
N TYR A 144 12.50 -6.24 -8.88
CA TYR A 144 12.51 -5.99 -10.34
C TYR A 144 13.81 -6.36 -11.06
N SER A 145 14.92 -6.48 -10.33
CA SER A 145 16.25 -6.87 -10.86
C SER A 145 16.58 -8.34 -10.64
N MET A 146 15.68 -9.11 -10.03
CA MET A 146 15.89 -10.53 -9.75
C MET A 146 15.58 -11.41 -10.98
N THR A 147 16.27 -12.53 -11.11
CA THR A 147 15.80 -13.61 -11.97
C THR A 147 14.57 -14.27 -11.36
N SER A 148 13.76 -14.98 -12.15
CA SER A 148 12.58 -15.69 -11.62
C SER A 148 12.93 -16.68 -10.50
N GLU A 149 14.10 -17.29 -10.54
CA GLU A 149 14.57 -18.22 -9.50
C GLU A 149 14.92 -17.48 -8.22
N GLN A 150 15.60 -16.34 -8.32
CA GLN A 150 15.93 -15.48 -7.18
C GLN A 150 14.67 -14.91 -6.53
N GLU A 151 13.73 -14.44 -7.34
CA GLU A 151 12.46 -13.92 -6.88
C GLU A 151 11.65 -15.01 -6.15
N ARG A 152 11.49 -16.18 -6.76
CA ARG A 152 10.84 -17.34 -6.16
C ARG A 152 11.49 -17.72 -4.82
N LYS A 153 12.81 -17.79 -4.78
CA LYS A 153 13.55 -18.11 -3.56
C LYS A 153 13.29 -17.07 -2.48
N SER A 154 13.36 -15.78 -2.80
CA SER A 154 13.09 -14.69 -1.86
C SER A 154 11.69 -14.80 -1.25
N TYR A 155 10.67 -15.09 -2.04
CA TYR A 155 9.29 -15.22 -1.57
C TYR A 155 9.07 -16.48 -0.74
N THR A 156 9.69 -17.60 -1.14
CA THR A 156 9.63 -18.85 -0.39
C THR A 156 10.30 -18.73 0.96
N ASP A 157 11.51 -18.17 0.99
CA ASP A 157 12.29 -17.98 2.22
C ASP A 157 11.55 -17.05 3.19
N SER A 158 11.02 -15.94 2.66
CA SER A 158 10.21 -15.00 3.45
C SER A 158 8.99 -15.67 4.08
N ALA A 159 8.20 -16.39 3.26
CA ALA A 159 7.01 -17.08 3.77
C ALA A 159 7.37 -18.12 4.83
N THR A 160 8.43 -18.90 4.59
CA THR A 160 8.91 -19.93 5.54
C THR A 160 9.41 -19.30 6.84
N THR A 161 10.15 -18.19 6.74
CA THR A 161 10.65 -17.46 7.92
C THR A 161 9.51 -16.90 8.76
N ILE A 162 8.55 -16.23 8.12
CA ILE A 162 7.38 -15.66 8.81
C ILE A 162 6.57 -16.77 9.47
N GLU A 163 6.27 -17.85 8.75
CA GLU A 163 5.51 -19.00 9.28
C GLU A 163 6.23 -19.68 10.45
N ARG A 164 7.52 -19.95 10.31
CA ARG A 164 8.33 -20.56 11.38
C ARG A 164 8.35 -19.75 12.66
N VAL A 165 8.42 -18.41 12.52
CA VAL A 165 8.52 -17.53 13.69
C VAL A 165 7.15 -17.25 14.29
N THR A 166 6.13 -16.98 13.47
CA THR A 166 4.82 -16.50 13.93
C THR A 166 3.78 -17.61 14.08
N GLY A 167 3.99 -18.76 13.46
CA GLY A 167 3.01 -19.85 13.35
C GLY A 167 1.95 -19.60 12.27
N VAL A 168 2.04 -18.49 11.52
CA VAL A 168 1.06 -18.12 10.48
C VAL A 168 1.78 -17.91 9.16
N ARG A 169 1.36 -18.69 8.14
CA ARG A 169 1.86 -18.49 6.78
C ARG A 169 1.25 -17.24 6.15
N PRO A 170 2.07 -16.33 5.60
CA PRO A 170 1.54 -15.15 4.89
C PRO A 170 0.86 -15.56 3.59
N VAL A 171 -0.28 -14.95 3.29
CA VAL A 171 -1.03 -15.16 2.04
C VAL A 171 -1.16 -13.89 1.20
N GLY A 172 -0.64 -12.77 1.68
CA GLY A 172 -0.55 -11.50 1.00
C GLY A 172 0.89 -11.09 0.76
N PHE A 173 1.12 -10.29 -0.27
CA PHE A 173 2.46 -9.87 -0.68
C PHE A 173 2.53 -8.40 -1.10
N ASN A 174 3.68 -7.77 -0.79
CA ASN A 174 4.10 -6.46 -1.23
C ASN A 174 5.54 -6.53 -1.75
N ALA A 175 5.79 -6.08 -2.98
CA ALA A 175 7.15 -5.94 -3.49
C ALA A 175 7.81 -4.66 -2.98
N PHE A 176 9.14 -4.67 -2.89
CA PHE A 176 9.93 -3.50 -2.55
C PHE A 176 9.65 -2.35 -3.53
N TRP A 177 9.20 -1.22 -3.02
CA TRP A 177 8.75 -0.07 -3.82
C TRP A 177 7.68 -0.42 -4.88
N LEU A 178 6.83 -1.43 -4.63
CA LEU A 178 5.80 -1.93 -5.55
C LEU A 178 6.37 -2.43 -6.90
N ARG A 179 7.64 -2.81 -6.92
CA ARG A 179 8.36 -3.15 -8.15
C ARG A 179 8.73 -4.63 -8.20
N GLY A 180 7.75 -5.43 -8.61
CA GLY A 180 7.97 -6.82 -8.97
C GLY A 180 8.53 -6.99 -10.38
N THR A 181 8.52 -8.23 -10.87
CA THR A 181 8.83 -8.62 -12.25
C THR A 181 7.55 -9.00 -13.01
N PRO A 182 7.60 -9.18 -14.33
CA PRO A 182 6.46 -9.72 -15.07
C PRO A 182 5.99 -11.10 -14.60
N GLN A 183 6.82 -11.84 -13.87
CA GLN A 183 6.54 -13.18 -13.35
C GLN A 183 6.01 -13.18 -11.91
N THR A 184 6.04 -12.04 -11.21
CA THR A 184 5.68 -11.92 -9.78
C THR A 184 4.35 -12.58 -9.46
N LEU A 185 3.27 -12.24 -10.17
CA LEU A 185 1.94 -12.77 -9.88
C LEU A 185 1.85 -14.29 -10.06
N GLN A 186 2.49 -14.81 -11.10
CA GLN A 186 2.55 -16.25 -11.33
C GLN A 186 3.29 -16.95 -10.19
N ILE A 187 4.45 -16.43 -9.79
CA ILE A 187 5.26 -16.99 -8.70
C ILE A 187 4.47 -16.97 -7.39
N LEU A 188 3.84 -15.84 -7.06
CA LEU A 188 3.04 -15.71 -5.85
C LEU A 188 1.88 -16.72 -5.83
N GLN A 189 1.14 -16.86 -6.93
CA GLN A 189 0.03 -17.82 -7.01
C GLN A 189 0.51 -19.27 -6.86
N GLU A 190 1.63 -19.64 -7.47
CA GLU A 190 2.23 -20.98 -7.35
C GLU A 190 2.73 -21.29 -5.92
N LEU A 191 3.12 -20.27 -5.16
CA LEU A 191 3.54 -20.38 -3.76
C LEU A 191 2.36 -20.34 -2.77
N GLY A 192 1.13 -20.21 -3.26
CA GLY A 192 -0.09 -20.21 -2.45
C GLY A 192 -0.48 -18.87 -1.86
N TYR A 193 0.10 -17.76 -2.34
CA TYR A 193 -0.42 -16.43 -2.02
C TYR A 193 -1.77 -16.23 -2.70
N THR A 194 -2.65 -15.46 -2.07
CA THR A 194 -4.01 -15.23 -2.55
C THR A 194 -4.24 -13.80 -3.03
N TYR A 195 -3.38 -12.87 -2.61
CA TYR A 195 -3.45 -11.48 -3.02
C TYR A 195 -2.08 -10.79 -3.02
N TYR A 196 -1.99 -9.69 -3.75
CA TYR A 196 -0.90 -8.73 -3.68
C TYR A 196 -1.45 -7.30 -3.66
N ILE A 197 -0.57 -6.30 -3.42
CA ILE A 197 -1.01 -4.94 -3.21
C ILE A 197 -0.38 -3.91 -4.15
N ASP A 198 0.51 -4.34 -5.04
CA ASP A 198 1.41 -3.45 -5.78
C ASP A 198 0.74 -2.71 -6.94
N ASP A 199 -0.44 -3.16 -7.36
CA ASP A 199 -1.24 -2.43 -8.34
C ASP A 199 -2.12 -1.39 -7.63
N VAL A 200 -1.82 -0.13 -7.89
CA VAL A 200 -2.48 1.04 -7.28
C VAL A 200 -3.41 1.76 -8.26
N SER A 201 -3.89 1.07 -9.27
CA SER A 201 -4.69 1.65 -10.34
C SER A 201 -6.16 1.89 -9.99
N ARG A 202 -6.63 1.38 -8.84
CA ARG A 202 -8.03 1.47 -8.39
C ARG A 202 -8.16 1.81 -6.91
N ASP A 203 -9.30 2.40 -6.56
CA ASP A 203 -9.71 2.66 -5.17
C ASP A 203 -10.67 1.58 -4.64
N GLU A 204 -10.58 0.38 -5.16
CA GLU A 204 -11.34 -0.80 -4.75
C GLU A 204 -10.56 -2.07 -5.02
N PRO A 205 -10.79 -3.17 -4.28
CA PRO A 205 -10.17 -4.45 -4.62
C PRO A 205 -10.75 -4.99 -5.92
N PHE A 206 -9.91 -5.67 -6.69
CA PHE A 206 -10.31 -6.30 -7.95
C PHE A 206 -9.60 -7.63 -8.15
N LEU A 207 -10.03 -8.38 -9.17
CA LEU A 207 -9.42 -9.65 -9.55
C LEU A 207 -8.72 -9.52 -10.89
N VAL A 208 -7.53 -10.09 -10.98
CA VAL A 208 -6.80 -10.28 -12.23
C VAL A 208 -6.73 -11.76 -12.57
N ASN A 209 -6.52 -12.06 -13.85
CA ASN A 209 -6.37 -13.43 -14.30
C ASN A 209 -4.89 -13.83 -14.30
N VAL A 210 -4.54 -14.79 -13.46
CA VAL A 210 -3.21 -15.39 -13.47
C VAL A 210 -3.34 -16.86 -13.88
N ARG A 211 -2.88 -17.20 -15.07
CA ARG A 211 -2.93 -18.57 -15.62
C ARG A 211 -4.34 -19.19 -15.52
N ASN A 212 -5.35 -18.48 -15.96
CA ASN A 212 -6.77 -18.86 -15.95
C ASN A 212 -7.36 -19.06 -14.53
N LYS A 213 -6.76 -18.46 -13.51
CA LYS A 213 -7.29 -18.43 -12.14
C LYS A 213 -7.36 -17.02 -11.62
N PRO A 214 -8.41 -16.65 -10.88
CA PRO A 214 -8.51 -15.34 -10.27
C PRO A 214 -7.45 -15.17 -9.18
N PHE A 215 -6.84 -13.98 -9.14
CA PHE A 215 -5.91 -13.56 -8.10
C PHE A 215 -6.32 -12.17 -7.61
N ALA A 216 -6.39 -11.97 -6.30
CA ALA A 216 -6.89 -10.72 -5.76
C ALA A 216 -5.82 -9.62 -5.75
N VAL A 217 -6.25 -8.42 -6.10
CA VAL A 217 -5.50 -7.19 -5.90
C VAL A 217 -6.21 -6.38 -4.81
N VAL A 218 -5.49 -6.06 -3.75
CA VAL A 218 -5.96 -5.17 -2.69
C VAL A 218 -5.06 -3.93 -2.72
N PRO A 219 -5.45 -2.87 -3.44
CA PRO A 219 -4.55 -1.77 -3.76
C PRO A 219 -3.86 -1.17 -2.53
N TYR A 220 -2.56 -0.91 -2.66
CA TYR A 220 -1.77 -0.13 -1.72
C TYR A 220 -1.99 1.37 -1.95
N THR A 221 -1.11 2.21 -1.46
CA THR A 221 -1.13 3.65 -1.70
C THR A 221 0.27 4.24 -1.81
N LEU A 222 0.42 5.19 -2.70
CA LEU A 222 1.57 6.09 -2.73
C LEU A 222 1.20 7.48 -2.17
N HIS A 223 -0.09 7.86 -2.24
CA HIS A 223 -0.55 9.16 -1.77
C HIS A 223 -0.66 9.21 -0.25
N MET A 224 -1.26 8.16 0.37
CA MET A 224 -1.40 8.07 1.83
C MET A 224 -0.32 7.19 2.44
N ASN A 225 0.90 7.31 1.94
CA ASN A 225 2.08 6.60 2.39
C ASN A 225 3.00 7.56 3.17
N ASP A 226 3.26 7.23 4.43
CA ASP A 226 4.04 8.08 5.35
C ASP A 226 5.47 8.33 4.87
N ILE A 227 6.18 7.31 4.33
CA ILE A 227 7.54 7.51 3.81
C ILE A 227 7.56 8.45 2.61
N VAL A 228 6.59 8.33 1.72
CA VAL A 228 6.50 9.20 0.54
C VAL A 228 6.21 10.65 0.96
N ASN A 229 5.33 10.84 1.93
CA ASN A 229 4.93 12.17 2.36
C ASN A 229 5.96 12.83 3.27
N TYR A 230 6.45 12.12 4.30
CA TYR A 230 7.37 12.72 5.26
C TYR A 230 8.82 12.76 4.79
N GLU A 231 9.30 11.71 4.12
CA GLU A 231 10.72 11.62 3.70
C GLU A 231 10.93 11.97 2.22
N GLY A 232 9.92 11.77 1.37
CA GLY A 232 10.00 12.12 -0.06
C GLY A 232 9.52 13.52 -0.39
N ARG A 233 8.40 13.97 0.20
CA ARG A 233 7.77 15.27 -0.06
C ARG A 233 8.00 16.29 1.05
N TYR A 234 8.56 15.88 2.18
CA TYR A 234 8.84 16.71 3.35
C TYR A 234 7.58 17.41 3.92
N PHE A 235 6.45 16.71 3.93
CA PHE A 235 5.22 17.25 4.48
C PHE A 235 5.33 17.46 5.99
N SER A 236 4.69 18.53 6.47
CA SER A 236 4.39 18.66 7.90
C SER A 236 3.31 17.67 8.33
N GLY A 237 3.19 17.43 9.63
CA GLY A 237 2.09 16.62 10.17
C GLY A 237 0.72 17.15 9.77
N ASP A 238 0.53 18.47 9.78
CA ASP A 238 -0.73 19.11 9.42
C ASP A 238 -1.07 18.95 7.93
N ALA A 239 -0.08 19.05 7.04
CA ALA A 239 -0.27 18.81 5.61
C ALA A 239 -0.72 17.37 5.35
N TYR A 240 -0.07 16.40 5.95
CA TYR A 240 -0.43 14.98 5.81
C TYR A 240 -1.78 14.67 6.45
N ALA A 241 -2.09 15.22 7.63
CA ALA A 241 -3.39 15.09 8.29
C ALA A 241 -4.52 15.65 7.41
N GLY A 242 -4.26 16.80 6.76
CA GLY A 242 -5.20 17.41 5.82
C GLY A 242 -5.47 16.54 4.60
N ASP A 243 -4.42 15.92 4.04
CA ASP A 243 -4.57 15.02 2.89
C ASP A 243 -5.29 13.72 3.25
N LEU A 244 -4.98 13.11 4.39
CA LEU A 244 -5.70 11.94 4.90
C LEU A 244 -7.21 12.19 5.02
N LYS A 245 -7.61 13.35 5.55
CA LYS A 245 -9.03 13.70 5.69
C LYS A 245 -9.69 13.95 4.34
N ARG A 246 -9.05 14.70 3.44
CA ARG A 246 -9.60 14.99 2.10
C ARG A 246 -9.77 13.74 1.26
N GLU A 247 -8.81 12.83 1.28
CA GLU A 247 -8.90 11.53 0.61
C GLU A 247 -10.06 10.72 1.17
N PHE A 248 -10.15 10.65 2.48
CA PHE A 248 -11.26 9.98 3.17
C PHE A 248 -12.61 10.56 2.78
N ASP A 249 -12.78 11.87 2.82
CA ASP A 249 -14.06 12.54 2.58
C ASP A 249 -14.60 12.23 1.17
N VAL A 250 -13.73 12.30 0.16
CA VAL A 250 -14.09 11.98 -1.23
C VAL A 250 -14.46 10.50 -1.39
N LEU A 251 -13.64 9.58 -0.87
CA LEU A 251 -13.92 8.15 -0.97
C LEU A 251 -15.16 7.74 -0.17
N TYR A 252 -15.42 8.41 0.95
CA TYR A 252 -16.63 8.20 1.75
C TYR A 252 -17.88 8.67 1.01
N GLU A 253 -17.85 9.83 0.35
CA GLU A 253 -18.96 10.30 -0.49
C GLU A 253 -19.21 9.33 -1.66
N GLU A 254 -18.19 8.95 -2.40
CA GLU A 254 -18.29 7.99 -3.50
C GLU A 254 -18.78 6.61 -3.06
N GLY A 255 -18.46 6.20 -1.83
CA GLY A 255 -18.86 4.92 -1.24
C GLY A 255 -20.39 4.74 -1.07
N GLU A 256 -21.19 5.80 -1.28
CA GLU A 256 -22.63 5.70 -1.35
C GLU A 256 -23.13 5.00 -2.61
N HIS A 257 -22.42 5.18 -3.72
CA HIS A 257 -22.87 4.75 -5.04
C HIS A 257 -22.01 3.66 -5.68
N ARG A 258 -20.81 3.43 -5.18
CA ARG A 258 -19.86 2.44 -5.69
C ARG A 258 -18.94 1.91 -4.60
N ARG A 259 -18.34 0.74 -4.84
CA ARG A 259 -17.36 0.21 -3.90
C ARG A 259 -16.15 1.13 -3.80
N ARG A 260 -15.75 1.45 -2.58
CA ARG A 260 -14.54 2.23 -2.31
C ARG A 260 -13.79 1.67 -1.11
N MET A 261 -12.47 1.68 -1.19
CA MET A 261 -11.58 1.46 -0.07
C MET A 261 -10.53 2.55 0.00
N MET A 262 -10.04 2.82 1.19
CA MET A 262 -8.90 3.69 1.42
C MET A 262 -7.73 2.86 1.97
N SER A 263 -6.56 2.98 1.38
CA SER A 263 -5.34 2.39 1.91
C SER A 263 -4.46 3.47 2.55
N VAL A 264 -3.91 3.15 3.72
CA VAL A 264 -2.93 3.99 4.44
C VAL A 264 -1.70 3.14 4.75
N SER A 265 -0.51 3.70 4.60
CA SER A 265 0.74 3.01 4.93
C SER A 265 1.45 3.69 6.10
N ALA A 266 1.96 2.87 7.02
CA ALA A 266 2.62 3.28 8.23
C ALA A 266 3.91 2.47 8.43
N HIS A 267 5.08 3.10 8.22
CA HIS A 267 6.37 2.48 8.47
C HIS A 267 6.75 2.59 9.94
N ASP A 268 7.32 1.52 10.47
CA ASP A 268 7.71 1.38 11.87
C ASP A 268 8.54 2.57 12.40
N ARG A 269 9.55 3.01 11.64
CA ARG A 269 10.48 4.09 11.98
C ARG A 269 9.96 5.50 11.65
N ILE A 270 8.86 5.61 10.92
CA ILE A 270 8.30 6.89 10.43
C ILE A 270 7.01 7.21 11.14
N ALA A 271 5.92 6.51 10.87
CA ALA A 271 4.64 6.69 11.56
C ALA A 271 4.73 6.41 13.06
N GLY A 272 5.66 5.54 13.48
CA GLY A 272 5.90 5.25 14.89
C GLY A 272 6.53 6.41 15.70
N ARG A 273 6.96 7.52 15.06
CA ARG A 273 7.42 8.73 15.78
C ARG A 273 6.24 9.40 16.50
N PRO A 274 6.42 9.96 17.74
CA PRO A 274 5.30 10.45 18.55
C PRO A 274 4.35 11.41 17.83
N ALA A 275 4.89 12.44 17.18
CA ALA A 275 4.08 13.42 16.46
C ALA A 275 3.37 12.81 15.24
N ARG A 276 4.04 11.94 14.48
CA ARG A 276 3.49 11.29 13.29
C ARG A 276 2.45 10.23 13.65
N MET A 277 2.69 9.47 14.73
CA MET A 277 1.71 8.54 15.28
C MET A 277 0.43 9.27 15.71
N ARG A 278 0.55 10.46 16.31
CA ARG A 278 -0.63 11.25 16.67
C ARG A 278 -1.45 11.63 15.45
N VAL A 279 -0.84 12.01 14.34
CA VAL A 279 -1.54 12.29 13.07
C VAL A 279 -2.34 11.07 12.60
N LEU A 280 -1.72 9.89 12.63
CA LEU A 280 -2.40 8.65 12.25
C LEU A 280 -3.54 8.30 13.21
N GLU A 281 -3.32 8.44 14.51
CA GLU A 281 -4.34 8.18 15.53
C GLU A 281 -5.56 9.11 15.40
N ASP A 282 -5.31 10.40 15.19
CA ASP A 282 -6.37 11.40 14.99
C ASP A 282 -7.17 11.13 13.71
N PHE A 283 -6.50 10.68 12.64
CA PHE A 283 -7.16 10.22 11.43
C PHE A 283 -8.03 8.97 11.67
N VAL A 284 -7.51 7.97 12.38
CA VAL A 284 -8.30 6.76 12.73
C VAL A 284 -9.55 7.15 13.52
N GLN A 285 -9.42 8.03 14.49
CA GLN A 285 -10.54 8.54 15.27
C GLN A 285 -11.55 9.30 14.41
N TYR A 286 -11.07 10.14 13.50
CA TYR A 286 -11.92 10.86 12.55
C TYR A 286 -12.71 9.88 11.68
N ALA A 287 -12.07 8.91 11.09
CA ALA A 287 -12.73 7.90 10.27
C ALA A 287 -13.77 7.08 11.06
N GLN A 288 -13.43 6.68 12.29
CA GLN A 288 -14.35 5.95 13.18
C GLN A 288 -15.59 6.76 13.62
N SER A 289 -15.55 8.08 13.53
CA SER A 289 -16.71 8.93 13.84
C SER A 289 -17.77 8.91 12.72
N HIS A 290 -17.47 8.35 11.56
CA HIS A 290 -18.38 8.28 10.42
C HIS A 290 -19.12 6.94 10.34
N ARG A 291 -20.42 7.01 10.13
CA ARG A 291 -21.28 5.81 10.07
C ARG A 291 -20.92 4.95 8.85
N GLY A 292 -20.82 3.64 9.05
CA GLY A 292 -20.55 2.70 7.95
C GLY A 292 -19.09 2.67 7.50
N VAL A 293 -18.17 3.16 8.33
CA VAL A 293 -16.73 2.98 8.11
C VAL A 293 -16.25 1.76 8.89
N THR A 294 -15.47 0.91 8.22
CA THR A 294 -14.90 -0.31 8.80
C THR A 294 -13.41 -0.41 8.46
N PHE A 295 -12.61 -0.79 9.44
CA PHE A 295 -11.21 -1.13 9.24
C PHE A 295 -11.07 -2.63 9.01
N MET A 296 -10.41 -3.03 7.90
CA MET A 296 -10.22 -4.44 7.55
C MET A 296 -8.75 -4.73 7.25
N ARG A 297 -8.31 -5.93 7.63
CA ARG A 297 -7.02 -6.48 7.17
C ARG A 297 -7.13 -6.79 5.67
N LYS A 298 -6.00 -6.76 4.98
CA LYS A 298 -6.02 -7.00 3.53
C LYS A 298 -6.45 -8.42 3.16
N VAL A 299 -6.16 -9.41 3.99
CA VAL A 299 -6.65 -10.78 3.78
C VAL A 299 -8.18 -10.85 3.82
N ASP A 300 -8.82 -10.11 4.72
CA ASP A 300 -10.28 -10.08 4.83
C ASP A 300 -10.91 -9.41 3.60
N ILE A 301 -10.28 -8.33 3.11
CA ILE A 301 -10.67 -7.67 1.86
C ILE A 301 -10.49 -8.59 0.66
N ALA A 302 -9.36 -9.28 0.55
CA ALA A 302 -9.07 -10.22 -0.54
C ALA A 302 -10.07 -11.37 -0.57
N ASN A 303 -10.35 -11.98 0.58
CA ASN A 303 -11.33 -13.06 0.69
C ASN A 303 -12.73 -12.60 0.28
N TYR A 304 -13.13 -11.40 0.70
CA TYR A 304 -14.39 -10.83 0.26
C TYR A 304 -14.41 -10.55 -1.25
N ALA A 305 -13.33 -9.99 -1.80
CA ALA A 305 -13.23 -9.72 -3.23
C ALA A 305 -13.32 -10.99 -4.08
N ILE A 306 -12.70 -12.09 -3.66
CA ILE A 306 -12.73 -13.37 -4.37
C ILE A 306 -14.16 -13.95 -4.45
N THR A 307 -14.93 -13.79 -3.39
CA THR A 307 -16.28 -14.37 -3.26
C THR A 307 -17.41 -13.47 -3.76
N SER A 308 -17.21 -12.16 -3.77
CA SER A 308 -18.22 -11.18 -4.14
C SER A 308 -18.46 -11.15 -5.66
N THR A 309 -19.72 -11.23 -6.06
CA THR A 309 -20.15 -11.11 -7.48
C THR A 309 -19.98 -9.69 -8.02
N ARG A 310 -19.80 -8.70 -7.15
CA ARG A 310 -19.60 -7.29 -7.50
C ARG A 310 -18.13 -6.91 -7.73
N THR A 311 -17.20 -7.83 -7.50
CA THR A 311 -15.78 -7.53 -7.67
C THR A 311 -15.46 -7.35 -9.16
N VAL A 312 -14.79 -6.25 -9.47
CA VAL A 312 -14.25 -5.98 -10.81
C VAL A 312 -13.27 -7.07 -11.20
N ARG A 313 -13.36 -7.55 -12.42
CA ARG A 313 -12.48 -8.59 -12.98
C ARG A 313 -11.79 -8.04 -14.21
N GLU A 314 -10.47 -8.02 -14.19
CA GLU A 314 -9.64 -7.51 -15.28
C GLU A 314 -8.92 -8.65 -16.00
N GLY A 315 -9.00 -8.64 -17.34
CA GLY A 315 -8.33 -9.67 -18.15
C GLY A 315 -8.86 -11.09 -17.95
N ILE A 316 -10.10 -11.25 -17.48
CA ILE A 316 -10.76 -12.53 -17.26
C ILE A 316 -11.84 -12.74 -18.31
#